data_f0c7b3b62c7b2166228ac6756c7bb97e
#
_entry.id   f0c7b3b62c7b2166228ac6756c7bb97e
#
_cell.length_a   1.000
_cell.length_b   1.000
_cell.length_c   1.000
_cell.angle_alpha   90.00
_cell.angle_beta   90.00
_cell.angle_gamma   90.00
#
_symmetry.space_group_name_H-M   'P 1'
#
loop_
_entity.id
_entity.type
_entity.pdbx_description
1 polymer ?
#
loop_
_entity_poly.entity_id
_entity_poly.type
_entity_poly.pdbx_seq_one_letter_code
_entity_poly.pdbx_strand_id
1 'polypeptide(L)'
;GAAPGSTGGGVKVTTFAVLILTIRSVAQGRDDCVIGGHHIESKTVYRALTIIVLGAVAAFGSAVVVYYNTAETVSVIDCIFESCSAFGTVGLSVGVTGQLNTGAKLLYMACMFMGRVGPASLAISLTVKPDDNKRKVLPVGHINVG
;
A
#
# COMPACT_ATOMS: atom_id res chain seq x y z
N GLY A 1 8.59 -2.48 -4.56
CA GLY A 1 8.40 -3.63 -3.68
C GLY A 1 9.42 -4.72 -3.88
N ALA A 2 9.65 -5.47 -2.84
CA ALA A 2 10.63 -6.54 -2.83
C ALA A 2 9.94 -7.93 -2.87
N ALA A 3 10.74 -8.99 -3.11
CA ALA A 3 10.26 -10.36 -3.04
C ALA A 3 9.73 -10.71 -1.64
N PRO A 4 8.78 -11.65 -1.51
CA PRO A 4 8.34 -12.14 -0.21
C PRO A 4 9.53 -12.69 0.58
N GLY A 5 9.61 -12.35 1.86
CA GLY A 5 10.72 -12.77 2.73
C GLY A 5 12.01 -11.95 2.57
N SER A 6 12.08 -10.99 1.63
CA SER A 6 13.23 -10.10 1.52
C SER A 6 13.15 -8.92 2.49
N THR A 7 14.31 -8.27 2.70
CA THR A 7 14.45 -7.12 3.59
C THR A 7 13.83 -5.82 3.07
N GLY A 8 13.46 -5.74 1.79
CA GLY A 8 12.83 -4.55 1.20
C GLY A 8 11.43 -4.30 1.73
N GLY A 9 11.09 -3.05 1.99
CA GLY A 9 9.76 -2.61 2.44
C GLY A 9 8.78 -2.37 1.28
N GLY A 10 7.67 -1.70 1.60
CA GLY A 10 6.61 -1.36 0.64
C GLY A 10 5.76 -2.53 0.20
N VAL A 11 5.08 -2.36 -0.93
CA VAL A 11 4.21 -3.39 -1.52
C VAL A 11 5.07 -4.51 -2.10
N LYS A 12 4.73 -5.76 -1.80
CA LYS A 12 5.49 -6.93 -2.30
C LYS A 12 5.11 -7.27 -3.74
N VAL A 13 6.07 -7.81 -4.49
CA VAL A 13 5.87 -8.25 -5.89
C VAL A 13 4.72 -9.24 -6.03
N THR A 14 4.58 -10.17 -5.07
CA THR A 14 3.46 -11.13 -5.05
C THR A 14 2.10 -10.46 -4.90
N THR A 15 1.99 -9.39 -4.11
CA THR A 15 0.76 -8.61 -3.97
C THR A 15 0.34 -7.99 -5.30
N PHE A 16 1.31 -7.46 -6.04
CA PHE A 16 1.11 -6.91 -7.38
C PHE A 16 0.72 -7.99 -8.39
N ALA A 17 1.41 -9.14 -8.34
CA ALA A 17 1.10 -10.27 -9.22
C ALA A 17 -0.33 -10.80 -9.01
N VAL A 18 -0.76 -10.97 -7.75
CA VAL A 18 -2.14 -11.37 -7.43
C VAL A 18 -3.15 -10.39 -8.01
N LEU A 19 -2.92 -9.07 -7.88
CA LEU A 19 -3.83 -8.07 -8.42
C LEU A 19 -3.92 -8.12 -9.93
N ILE A 20 -2.79 -8.18 -10.65
CA ILE A 20 -2.75 -8.26 -12.12
C ILE A 20 -3.48 -9.51 -12.61
N LEU A 21 -3.23 -10.66 -11.98
CA LEU A 21 -3.87 -11.92 -12.35
C LEU A 21 -5.37 -11.91 -12.06
N THR A 22 -5.79 -11.26 -10.97
CA THR A 22 -7.22 -11.07 -10.67
C THR A 22 -7.89 -10.19 -11.71
N ILE A 23 -7.29 -9.05 -12.07
CA ILE A 23 -7.81 -8.16 -13.13
C ILE A 23 -7.94 -8.92 -14.45
N ARG A 24 -6.92 -9.72 -14.81
CA ARG A 24 -6.94 -10.52 -16.02
C ARG A 24 -8.05 -11.60 -15.99
N SER A 25 -8.25 -12.25 -14.84
CA SER A 25 -9.31 -13.26 -14.66
C SER A 25 -10.70 -12.64 -14.84
N VAL A 26 -10.94 -11.50 -14.19
CA VAL A 26 -12.20 -10.76 -14.32
C VAL A 26 -12.42 -10.30 -15.77
N ALA A 27 -11.38 -9.79 -16.44
CA ALA A 27 -11.46 -9.38 -17.85
C ALA A 27 -11.76 -10.56 -18.81
N GLN A 28 -11.44 -11.79 -18.41
CA GLN A 28 -11.78 -13.01 -19.15
C GLN A 28 -13.18 -13.57 -18.78
N GLY A 29 -13.96 -12.85 -17.97
CA GLY A 29 -15.31 -13.26 -17.55
C GLY A 29 -15.30 -14.47 -16.61
N ARG A 30 -14.22 -14.70 -15.87
CA ARG A 30 -14.12 -15.76 -14.89
C ARG A 30 -14.37 -15.19 -13.50
N ASP A 31 -15.28 -15.78 -12.75
CA ASP A 31 -15.59 -15.36 -11.37
C ASP A 31 -14.49 -15.77 -10.38
N ASP A 32 -13.63 -16.71 -10.75
CA ASP A 32 -12.57 -17.24 -9.91
C ASP A 32 -11.17 -16.88 -10.43
N CYS A 33 -10.30 -16.42 -9.52
CA CYS A 33 -8.89 -16.20 -9.83
C CYS A 33 -8.14 -17.54 -9.67
N VAL A 34 -7.74 -18.15 -10.80
CA VAL A 34 -6.96 -19.40 -10.82
C VAL A 34 -5.52 -19.08 -11.26
N ILE A 35 -4.55 -19.43 -10.42
CA ILE A 35 -3.12 -19.30 -10.73
C ILE A 35 -2.48 -20.68 -10.69
N GLY A 36 -1.90 -21.12 -11.82
CA GLY A 36 -1.20 -22.40 -11.88
C GLY A 36 -2.04 -23.63 -11.48
N GLY A 37 -3.36 -23.61 -11.73
CA GLY A 37 -4.26 -24.69 -11.35
C GLY A 37 -4.76 -24.63 -9.89
N HIS A 38 -4.40 -23.58 -9.14
CA HIS A 38 -4.89 -23.38 -7.77
C HIS A 38 -5.84 -22.19 -7.70
N HIS A 39 -6.97 -22.37 -7.04
CA HIS A 39 -7.93 -21.32 -6.76
C HIS A 39 -7.39 -20.39 -5.66
N ILE A 40 -7.38 -19.07 -5.94
CA ILE A 40 -6.98 -18.07 -4.96
C ILE A 40 -8.20 -17.64 -4.16
N GLU A 41 -8.12 -17.78 -2.85
CA GLU A 41 -9.16 -17.35 -1.94
C GLU A 41 -9.43 -15.84 -2.07
N SER A 42 -10.70 -15.45 -2.22
CA SER A 42 -11.13 -14.04 -2.35
C SER A 42 -10.58 -13.15 -1.23
N LYS A 43 -10.40 -13.68 -0.02
CA LYS A 43 -9.77 -12.97 1.10
C LYS A 43 -8.34 -12.52 0.80
N THR A 44 -7.59 -13.30 0.02
CA THR A 44 -6.22 -12.95 -0.38
C THR A 44 -6.22 -11.79 -1.36
N VAL A 45 -7.18 -11.77 -2.29
CA VAL A 45 -7.37 -10.67 -3.25
C VAL A 45 -7.72 -9.38 -2.53
N TYR A 46 -8.67 -9.41 -1.59
CA TYR A 46 -9.04 -8.24 -0.79
C TYR A 46 -7.89 -7.71 0.05
N ARG A 47 -7.09 -8.60 0.67
CA ARG A 47 -5.87 -8.21 1.39
C ARG A 47 -4.85 -7.55 0.46
N ALA A 48 -4.63 -8.09 -0.74
CA ALA A 48 -3.72 -7.52 -1.72
C ALA A 48 -4.18 -6.12 -2.15
N LEU A 49 -5.47 -5.94 -2.42
CA LEU A 49 -6.06 -4.65 -2.76
C LEU A 49 -5.89 -3.63 -1.62
N THR A 50 -6.20 -4.03 -0.39
CA THR A 50 -6.04 -3.17 0.80
C THR A 50 -4.59 -2.69 0.95
N ILE A 51 -3.61 -3.58 0.78
CA ILE A 51 -2.18 -3.23 0.88
C ILE A 51 -1.80 -2.19 -0.18
N ILE A 52 -2.26 -2.37 -1.42
CA ILE A 52 -1.93 -1.45 -2.52
C ILE A 52 -2.57 -0.09 -2.30
N VAL A 53 -3.85 -0.05 -1.93
CA VAL A 53 -4.57 1.22 -1.68
C VAL A 53 -3.94 1.98 -0.52
N LEU A 54 -3.70 1.31 0.63
CA LEU A 54 -3.07 1.95 1.79
C LEU A 54 -1.65 2.42 1.46
N GLY A 55 -0.88 1.63 0.72
CA GLY A 55 0.45 2.00 0.28
C GLY A 55 0.46 3.21 -0.65
N ALA A 56 -0.47 3.26 -1.59
CA ALA A 56 -0.65 4.41 -2.49
C ALA A 56 -1.04 5.67 -1.70
N VAL A 57 -2.01 5.57 -0.79
CA VAL A 57 -2.43 6.69 0.06
C VAL A 57 -1.27 7.20 0.90
N ALA A 58 -0.46 6.31 1.49
CA ALA A 58 0.70 6.71 2.28
C ALA A 58 1.77 7.42 1.42
N ALA A 59 2.11 6.86 0.25
CA ALA A 59 3.13 7.42 -0.63
C ALA A 59 2.69 8.75 -1.25
N PHE A 60 1.51 8.82 -1.86
CA PHE A 60 1.02 10.05 -2.48
C PHE A 60 0.60 11.10 -1.44
N GLY A 61 0.00 10.69 -0.33
CA GLY A 61 -0.35 11.59 0.76
C GLY A 61 0.87 12.26 1.37
N SER A 62 1.96 11.51 1.60
CA SER A 62 3.22 12.09 2.07
C SER A 62 3.85 13.02 1.03
N ALA A 63 3.78 12.69 -0.27
CA ALA A 63 4.29 13.55 -1.34
C ALA A 63 3.58 14.91 -1.35
N VAL A 64 2.25 14.92 -1.23
CA VAL A 64 1.45 16.16 -1.19
C VAL A 64 1.83 17.01 0.03
N VAL A 65 1.88 16.41 1.23
CA VAL A 65 2.24 17.14 2.45
C VAL A 65 3.65 17.71 2.35
N VAL A 66 4.59 16.94 1.82
CA VAL A 66 5.99 17.38 1.63
C VAL A 66 6.06 18.54 0.64
N TYR A 67 5.36 18.45 -0.49
CA TYR A 67 5.33 19.52 -1.49
C TYR A 67 4.87 20.85 -0.90
N TYR A 68 3.80 20.86 -0.11
CA TYR A 68 3.31 22.07 0.55
C TYR A 68 4.22 22.61 1.68
N ASN A 69 5.13 21.79 2.20
CA ASN A 69 6.07 22.14 3.27
C ASN A 69 7.50 22.40 2.78
N THR A 70 7.72 22.35 1.47
CA THR A 70 9.04 22.55 0.86
C THR A 70 9.07 23.87 0.09
N ALA A 71 10.27 24.42 -0.12
CA ALA A 71 10.44 25.65 -0.91
C ALA A 71 9.97 25.45 -2.37
N GLU A 72 9.51 26.52 -3.01
CA GLU A 72 8.96 26.54 -4.38
C GLU A 72 9.91 25.99 -5.48
N THR A 73 11.16 25.73 -5.13
CA THR A 73 12.20 25.23 -6.06
C THR A 73 12.11 23.70 -6.31
N VAL A 74 11.29 22.98 -5.54
CA VAL A 74 11.21 21.51 -5.64
C VAL A 74 10.05 21.08 -6.52
N SER A 75 10.32 20.19 -7.47
CA SER A 75 9.30 19.65 -8.37
C SER A 75 8.37 18.67 -7.64
N VAL A 76 7.08 18.66 -8.05
CA VAL A 76 6.10 17.65 -7.58
C VAL A 76 6.60 16.24 -7.84
N ILE A 77 7.25 16.01 -8.98
CA ILE A 77 7.78 14.69 -9.37
C ILE A 77 8.88 14.25 -8.39
N ASP A 78 9.74 15.18 -7.96
CA ASP A 78 10.80 14.89 -6.99
C ASP A 78 10.23 14.52 -5.62
N CYS A 79 9.16 15.20 -5.18
CA CYS A 79 8.44 14.84 -3.96
C CYS A 79 7.79 13.46 -4.03
N ILE A 80 7.18 13.11 -5.17
CA ILE A 80 6.60 11.79 -5.39
C ILE A 80 7.69 10.71 -5.39
N PHE A 81 8.80 10.95 -6.08
CA PHE A 81 9.93 10.03 -6.12
C PHE A 81 10.48 9.76 -4.71
N GLU A 82 10.75 10.82 -3.96
CA GLU A 82 11.29 10.74 -2.60
C GLU A 82 10.32 9.99 -1.66
N SER A 83 9.01 10.29 -1.76
CA SER A 83 7.97 9.63 -0.97
C SER A 83 7.82 8.14 -1.31
N CYS A 84 7.88 7.79 -2.59
CA CYS A 84 7.88 6.39 -3.02
C CYS A 84 9.14 5.65 -2.57
N SER A 85 10.30 6.33 -2.60
CA SER A 85 11.57 5.80 -2.10
C SER A 85 11.52 5.57 -0.58
N ALA A 86 10.96 6.51 0.17
CA ALA A 86 10.78 6.39 1.60
C ALA A 86 9.85 5.23 1.96
N PHE A 87 8.65 5.18 1.38
CA PHE A 87 7.69 4.10 1.61
C PHE A 87 8.22 2.73 1.17
N GLY A 88 8.88 2.67 0.01
CA GLY A 88 9.51 1.44 -0.51
C GLY A 88 10.74 1.00 0.28
N THR A 89 11.23 1.82 1.21
CA THR A 89 12.52 1.64 1.92
C THR A 89 13.68 1.41 0.97
N VAL A 90 13.69 2.15 -0.17
CA VAL A 90 14.67 2.01 -1.25
C VAL A 90 15.96 2.77 -0.92
N GLY A 91 15.84 3.97 -0.35
CA GLY A 91 16.97 4.80 0.05
C GLY A 91 17.56 5.65 -1.09
N LEU A 92 16.88 5.72 -2.25
CA LEU A 92 17.25 6.66 -3.32
C LEU A 92 16.69 8.05 -3.02
N SER A 93 17.47 9.08 -3.27
CA SER A 93 17.08 10.48 -3.09
C SER A 93 17.55 11.32 -4.27
N VAL A 94 16.72 12.31 -4.63
CA VAL A 94 17.03 13.38 -5.60
C VAL A 94 17.44 14.69 -4.90
N GLY A 95 17.67 14.63 -3.58
CA GLY A 95 18.14 15.77 -2.80
C GLY A 95 17.05 16.58 -2.11
N VAL A 96 15.78 16.21 -2.24
CA VAL A 96 14.65 16.89 -1.59
C VAL A 96 14.76 16.82 -0.07
N THR A 97 15.20 15.66 0.47
CA THR A 97 15.33 15.44 1.92
C THR A 97 16.21 16.47 2.62
N GLY A 98 17.22 17.03 1.94
CA GLY A 98 18.09 18.08 2.49
C GLY A 98 17.37 19.40 2.74
N GLN A 99 16.35 19.70 1.94
CA GLN A 99 15.59 20.95 1.96
C GLN A 99 14.33 20.89 2.86
N LEU A 100 14.01 19.71 3.41
CA LEU A 100 12.83 19.50 4.23
C LEU A 100 12.96 20.14 5.61
N ASN A 101 11.84 20.69 6.08
CA ASN A 101 11.68 21.07 7.47
C ASN A 101 11.60 19.82 8.38
N THR A 102 11.72 20.02 9.70
CA THR A 102 11.70 18.93 10.68
C THR A 102 10.39 18.13 10.63
N GLY A 103 9.25 18.78 10.41
CA GLY A 103 7.95 18.11 10.33
C GLY A 103 7.86 17.15 9.13
N ALA A 104 8.33 17.58 7.95
CA ALA A 104 8.36 16.74 6.75
C ALA A 104 9.35 15.57 6.88
N LYS A 105 10.48 15.76 7.57
CA LYS A 105 11.42 14.68 7.90
C LYS A 105 10.78 13.63 8.82
N LEU A 106 10.05 14.06 9.85
CA LEU A 106 9.31 13.14 10.72
C LEU A 106 8.22 12.36 9.95
N LEU A 107 7.53 13.01 9.02
CA LEU A 107 6.56 12.35 8.15
C LEU A 107 7.22 11.25 7.30
N TYR A 108 8.39 11.53 6.72
CA TYR A 108 9.12 10.50 5.96
C TYR A 108 9.61 9.36 6.84
N MET A 109 10.05 9.62 8.08
CA MET A 109 10.39 8.55 9.03
C MET A 109 9.17 7.66 9.33
N ALA A 110 7.99 8.25 9.55
CA ALA A 110 6.75 7.50 9.73
C ALA A 110 6.39 6.69 8.47
N CYS A 111 6.56 7.26 7.28
CA CYS A 111 6.33 6.60 6.00
C CYS A 111 7.28 5.41 5.80
N MET A 112 8.56 5.55 6.11
CA MET A 112 9.55 4.47 6.09
C MET A 112 9.18 3.35 7.06
N PHE A 113 8.75 3.70 8.28
CA PHE A 113 8.31 2.73 9.27
C PHE A 113 7.08 1.95 8.80
N MET A 114 6.06 2.64 8.26
CA MET A 114 4.88 2.01 7.67
C MET A 114 5.23 1.06 6.52
N GLY A 115 6.13 1.49 5.64
CA GLY A 115 6.62 0.68 4.53
C GLY A 115 7.35 -0.58 5.01
N ARG A 116 8.08 -0.49 6.12
CA ARG A 116 8.84 -1.61 6.69
C ARG A 116 7.98 -2.63 7.41
N VAL A 117 7.06 -2.17 8.27
CA VAL A 117 6.13 -3.05 9.03
C VAL A 117 5.11 -3.68 8.10
N GLY A 118 4.77 -3.00 7.02
CA GLY A 118 3.73 -3.35 6.06
C GLY A 118 2.38 -2.72 6.40
N PRO A 119 1.75 -2.09 5.40
CA PRO A 119 0.51 -1.35 5.60
C PRO A 119 -0.64 -2.23 6.12
N ALA A 120 -0.71 -3.50 5.72
CA ALA A 120 -1.74 -4.42 6.21
C ALA A 120 -1.59 -4.76 7.69
N SER A 121 -0.35 -4.98 8.17
CA SER A 121 -0.09 -5.29 9.59
C SER A 121 -0.47 -4.12 10.47
N LEU A 122 -0.14 -2.88 10.05
CA LEU A 122 -0.53 -1.67 10.75
C LEU A 122 -2.04 -1.45 10.75
N ALA A 123 -2.71 -1.63 9.60
CA ALA A 123 -4.16 -1.49 9.50
C ALA A 123 -4.88 -2.48 10.42
N ILE A 124 -4.46 -3.75 10.45
CA ILE A 124 -5.01 -4.76 11.34
C ILE A 124 -4.77 -4.39 12.80
N SER A 125 -3.54 -3.99 13.15
CA SER A 125 -3.17 -3.60 14.53
C SER A 125 -3.99 -2.43 15.06
N LEU A 126 -4.33 -1.46 14.21
CA LEU A 126 -5.13 -0.29 14.59
C LEU A 126 -6.64 -0.58 14.61
N THR A 127 -7.10 -1.55 13.81
CA THR A 127 -8.54 -1.84 13.64
C THR A 127 -9.03 -2.96 14.55
N VAL A 128 -8.19 -3.93 14.91
CA VAL A 128 -8.55 -5.01 15.81
C VAL A 128 -8.61 -4.49 17.24
N LYS A 129 -9.78 -3.98 17.64
CA LYS A 129 -10.20 -4.03 19.04
C LYS A 129 -10.37 -5.51 19.38
N PRO A 130 -9.91 -5.96 20.56
CA PRO A 130 -10.27 -7.29 21.06
C PRO A 130 -11.78 -7.29 21.31
N ASP A 131 -12.53 -7.70 20.28
CA ASP A 131 -13.97 -7.84 20.38
C ASP A 131 -14.26 -9.27 20.84
N ASP A 132 -14.55 -9.38 22.13
CA ASP A 132 -14.87 -10.62 22.84
C ASP A 132 -16.31 -11.08 22.53
N ASN A 133 -16.93 -10.60 21.44
CA ASN A 133 -18.33 -10.91 21.17
C ASN A 133 -18.64 -11.20 19.69
N LYS A 134 -18.75 -12.50 19.39
CA LYS A 134 -19.62 -13.10 18.37
C LYS A 134 -19.51 -12.56 16.94
N ARG A 135 -18.95 -13.39 16.06
CA ARG A 135 -19.19 -13.32 14.60
C ARG A 135 -20.70 -13.17 14.31
N LYS A 136 -21.17 -11.95 14.15
CA LYS A 136 -22.44 -11.72 13.49
C LYS A 136 -22.24 -12.05 12.02
N VAL A 137 -22.80 -13.16 11.60
CA VAL A 137 -22.94 -13.50 10.18
C VAL A 137 -23.99 -12.54 9.62
N LEU A 138 -23.55 -11.50 8.95
CA LEU A 138 -24.43 -10.59 8.22
C LEU A 138 -24.85 -11.24 6.91
N PRO A 139 -26.11 -11.10 6.49
CA PRO A 139 -26.56 -11.60 5.20
C PRO A 139 -25.83 -10.92 4.05
N VAL A 140 -25.57 -11.67 2.99
CA VAL A 140 -24.87 -11.21 1.79
C VAL A 140 -25.79 -10.22 1.05
N GLY A 141 -25.40 -8.96 1.00
CA GLY A 141 -26.03 -7.94 0.15
C GLY A 141 -25.46 -8.01 -1.27
N HIS A 142 -26.31 -8.13 -2.28
CA HIS A 142 -25.92 -8.00 -3.68
C HIS A 142 -25.94 -6.52 -4.08
N ILE A 143 -24.79 -5.96 -4.41
CA ILE A 143 -24.66 -4.61 -4.97
C ILE A 143 -24.22 -4.79 -6.43
N ASN A 144 -25.05 -4.32 -7.37
CA ASN A 144 -24.67 -4.24 -8.78
C ASN A 144 -23.68 -3.08 -8.95
N VAL A 145 -22.45 -3.41 -9.32
CA VAL A 145 -21.45 -2.46 -9.78
C VAL A 145 -21.50 -2.51 -11.29
N GLY A 146 -21.96 -1.41 -11.91
CA GLY A 146 -22.21 -1.28 -13.34
C GLY A 146 -21.01 -1.48 -14.26
#